data_b784ead9625710e7376a64a20828f591
#
_entry.id   b784ead9625710e7376a64a20828f591
#
_cell.length_a   1.000
_cell.length_b   1.000
_cell.length_c   1.000
_cell.angle_alpha   90.00
_cell.angle_beta   90.00
_cell.angle_gamma   90.00
#
_symmetry.space_group_name_H-M   'P 1'
#
loop_
_entity.id
_entity.type
_entity.pdbx_description
1 polymer ?
#
loop_
_entity_poly.entity_id
_entity_poly.type
_entity_poly.pdbx_seq_one_letter_code
_entity_poly.pdbx_strand_id
1 'polypeptide(L)'
;MTNIFKLILILPGLLTFDYAAAEESGLRELTSEELERYEFDVEEVPATVKELSLGQRYSLNTQRRELMDLIARRLGVLNIKGDRSDLKVLQNLVDRKAIGRDDVRGLQSLGIVFGDILVNEFGLSWVSYEDDIGVSKALRWKKTENYVFPVTLFSKRVQFKEKINMTRVFEEIGAEVERFIAYEATRPEFK
;
A
#
# COMPACT_ATOMS: atom_id res chain seq x y z
N MET A 1 6.42 -7.50 22.79
CA MET A 1 4.98 -7.82 22.55
C MET A 1 4.74 -7.65 21.06
N THR A 2 4.64 -8.76 20.39
CA THR A 2 4.75 -8.92 18.94
C THR A 2 3.40 -8.66 18.29
N ASN A 3 3.29 -7.65 17.46
CA ASN A 3 2.08 -7.43 16.64
C ASN A 3 2.16 -8.29 15.38
N ILE A 4 1.48 -9.42 15.44
CA ILE A 4 1.31 -10.33 14.32
C ILE A 4 0.17 -9.80 13.45
N PHE A 5 0.49 -9.24 12.29
CA PHE A 5 -0.49 -9.06 11.22
C PHE A 5 -0.76 -10.42 10.56
N LYS A 6 -1.82 -11.11 11.01
CA LYS A 6 -2.34 -12.28 10.31
C LYS A 6 -3.06 -11.84 9.04
N LEU A 7 -2.40 -12.03 7.90
CA LEU A 7 -3.07 -12.03 6.60
C LEU A 7 -3.79 -13.38 6.44
N ILE A 8 -5.11 -13.41 6.69
CA ILE A 8 -5.94 -14.59 6.42
C ILE A 8 -6.36 -14.56 4.96
N LEU A 9 -5.77 -15.46 4.17
CA LEU A 9 -6.20 -15.76 2.82
C LEU A 9 -7.26 -16.86 2.89
N ILE A 10 -8.55 -16.50 2.74
CA ILE A 10 -9.63 -17.48 2.59
C ILE A 10 -9.92 -17.61 1.09
N LEU A 11 -9.55 -18.74 0.52
CA LEU A 11 -10.00 -19.19 -0.79
C LEU A 11 -11.16 -20.19 -0.61
N PRO A 12 -12.34 -19.96 -1.18
CA PRO A 12 -13.28 -21.04 -1.47
C PRO A 12 -13.27 -21.33 -2.96
N GLY A 13 -12.75 -22.46 -3.34
CA GLY A 13 -12.84 -22.96 -4.69
C GLY A 13 -12.46 -24.43 -4.74
N LEU A 14 -13.47 -25.32 -4.60
CA LEU A 14 -13.31 -26.74 -4.87
C LEU A 14 -12.86 -26.94 -6.33
N LEU A 15 -11.62 -27.33 -6.52
CA LEU A 15 -11.16 -28.02 -7.71
C LEU A 15 -10.77 -29.43 -7.25
N THR A 16 -11.58 -30.39 -7.66
CA THR A 16 -11.23 -31.82 -7.55
C THR A 16 -10.02 -32.07 -8.46
N PHE A 17 -8.85 -32.12 -7.89
CA PHE A 17 -7.66 -32.61 -8.57
C PHE A 17 -7.58 -34.13 -8.39
N ASP A 18 -7.42 -34.81 -9.54
CA ASP A 18 -7.19 -36.25 -9.62
C ASP A 18 -5.94 -36.65 -8.82
N TYR A 19 -6.11 -37.56 -7.86
CA TYR A 19 -5.12 -37.97 -6.85
C TYR A 19 -4.01 -38.89 -7.38
N ALA A 20 -3.93 -39.09 -8.69
CA ALA A 20 -3.04 -40.08 -9.28
C ALA A 20 -1.65 -39.61 -9.72
N ALA A 21 -1.34 -38.29 -9.62
CA ALA A 21 -0.08 -37.74 -10.15
C ALA A 21 0.89 -37.21 -9.07
N ALA A 22 0.61 -37.39 -7.79
CA ALA A 22 1.40 -36.77 -6.71
C ALA A 22 2.56 -37.63 -6.16
N GLU A 23 2.76 -38.85 -6.67
CA GLU A 23 3.80 -39.73 -6.13
C GLU A 23 5.24 -39.49 -6.64
N GLU A 24 5.44 -38.59 -7.63
CA GLU A 24 6.79 -38.36 -8.19
C GLU A 24 7.49 -37.05 -7.71
N SER A 25 6.86 -36.21 -6.91
CA SER A 25 7.45 -34.89 -6.56
C SER A 25 8.30 -34.87 -5.27
N GLY A 26 8.35 -35.94 -4.51
CA GLY A 26 9.09 -36.01 -3.24
C GLY A 26 8.56 -35.04 -2.16
N LEU A 27 7.43 -34.38 -2.41
CA LEU A 27 6.78 -33.47 -1.44
C LEU A 27 5.92 -34.31 -0.49
N ARG A 28 6.34 -34.41 0.75
CA ARG A 28 5.59 -35.06 1.83
C ARG A 28 4.63 -34.01 2.42
N GLU A 29 3.34 -34.33 2.49
CA GLU A 29 2.39 -33.54 3.26
C GLU A 29 2.72 -33.66 4.75
N LEU A 30 2.89 -32.51 5.42
CA LEU A 30 3.10 -32.44 6.86
C LEU A 30 1.76 -32.67 7.57
N THR A 31 1.77 -33.47 8.62
CA THR A 31 0.61 -33.66 9.48
C THR A 31 0.35 -32.38 10.30
N SER A 32 -0.88 -32.21 10.81
CA SER A 32 -1.23 -31.07 11.67
C SER A 32 -0.31 -30.96 12.89
N GLU A 33 0.13 -32.11 13.46
CA GLU A 33 1.05 -32.14 14.60
C GLU A 33 2.49 -31.77 14.21
N GLU A 34 2.91 -32.09 12.99
CA GLU A 34 4.21 -31.69 12.44
C GLU A 34 4.20 -30.20 12.11
N LEU A 35 3.08 -29.65 11.60
CA LEU A 35 2.89 -28.21 11.35
C LEU A 35 2.91 -27.38 12.64
N GLU A 36 2.33 -27.88 13.74
CA GLU A 36 2.39 -27.21 15.06
C GLU A 36 3.80 -27.21 15.66
N ARG A 37 4.63 -28.20 15.32
CA ARG A 37 6.03 -28.30 15.77
C ARG A 37 7.02 -27.62 14.84
N TYR A 38 6.57 -27.17 13.67
CA TYR A 38 7.44 -26.48 12.73
C TYR A 38 7.65 -25.05 13.21
N GLU A 39 8.73 -24.82 13.93
CA GLU A 39 9.23 -23.48 14.19
C GLU A 39 9.73 -22.92 12.84
N PHE A 40 8.92 -22.06 12.22
CA PHE A 40 9.39 -21.24 11.11
C PHE A 40 10.36 -20.24 11.72
N ASP A 41 11.65 -20.53 11.68
CA ASP A 41 12.71 -19.54 11.86
C ASP A 41 12.65 -18.58 10.66
N VAL A 42 11.66 -17.71 10.64
CA VAL A 42 11.64 -16.57 9.76
C VAL A 42 12.59 -15.56 10.43
N GLU A 43 13.85 -15.58 10.06
CA GLU A 43 14.73 -14.42 10.33
C GLU A 43 14.04 -13.21 9.70
N GLU A 44 13.32 -12.44 10.51
CA GLU A 44 12.77 -11.16 10.09
C GLU A 44 13.96 -10.24 9.76
N VAL A 45 14.30 -10.14 8.49
CA VAL A 45 15.28 -9.17 8.02
C VAL A 45 14.67 -7.78 8.25
N PRO A 46 15.24 -6.97 9.16
CA PRO A 46 14.66 -5.67 9.44
C PRO A 46 14.66 -4.81 8.19
N ALA A 47 13.54 -4.15 7.94
CA ALA A 47 13.41 -3.29 6.77
C ALA A 47 14.42 -2.14 6.81
N THR A 48 15.02 -1.86 5.67
CA THR A 48 15.93 -0.72 5.49
C THR A 48 15.17 0.48 4.93
N VAL A 49 15.24 1.61 5.64
CA VAL A 49 14.56 2.85 5.25
C VAL A 49 15.58 3.93 4.90
N LYS A 50 15.45 4.48 3.70
CA LYS A 50 16.37 5.49 3.15
C LYS A 50 15.55 6.64 2.55
N GLU A 51 16.20 7.78 2.32
CA GLU A 51 15.64 8.81 1.46
C GLU A 51 15.45 8.28 0.04
N LEU A 52 14.46 8.82 -0.67
CA LEU A 52 14.25 8.49 -2.08
C LEU A 52 15.49 8.83 -2.89
N SER A 53 15.96 7.88 -3.70
CA SER A 53 16.99 8.13 -4.70
C SER A 53 16.52 9.11 -5.77
N LEU A 54 17.45 9.68 -6.55
CA LEU A 54 17.11 10.58 -7.67
C LEU A 54 16.20 9.87 -8.68
N GLY A 55 16.45 8.60 -8.99
CA GLY A 55 15.61 7.82 -9.91
C GLY A 55 14.19 7.60 -9.38
N GLN A 56 14.05 7.33 -8.08
CA GLN A 56 12.74 7.18 -7.44
C GLN A 56 11.98 8.52 -7.42
N ARG A 57 12.63 9.64 -7.11
CA ARG A 57 12.03 10.97 -7.17
C ARG A 57 11.59 11.32 -8.58
N TYR A 58 12.43 11.03 -9.58
CA TYR A 58 12.08 11.24 -10.99
C TYR A 58 10.85 10.42 -11.40
N SER A 59 10.81 9.14 -11.03
CA SER A 59 9.67 8.24 -11.29
C SER A 59 8.37 8.77 -10.67
N LEU A 60 8.40 9.19 -9.38
CA LEU A 60 7.24 9.79 -8.73
C LEU A 60 6.77 11.06 -9.45
N ASN A 61 7.70 11.95 -9.78
CA ASN A 61 7.38 13.21 -10.45
C ASN A 61 6.81 12.99 -11.87
N THR A 62 7.27 11.97 -12.57
CA THR A 62 6.73 11.60 -13.89
C THR A 62 5.29 11.12 -13.76
N GLN A 63 5.02 10.23 -12.81
CA GLN A 63 3.67 9.71 -12.58
C GLN A 63 2.70 10.79 -12.07
N ARG A 64 3.16 11.75 -11.25
CA ARG A 64 2.37 12.94 -10.87
C ARG A 64 1.94 13.73 -12.10
N ARG A 65 2.88 14.03 -13.00
CA ARG A 65 2.59 14.77 -14.24
C ARG A 65 1.61 14.02 -15.13
N GLU A 66 1.79 12.71 -15.31
CA GLU A 66 0.87 11.88 -16.09
C GLU A 66 -0.56 11.96 -15.55
N LEU A 67 -0.74 11.89 -14.21
CA LEU A 67 -2.07 12.02 -13.62
C LEU A 67 -2.62 13.44 -13.75
N MET A 68 -1.80 14.47 -13.57
CA MET A 68 -2.22 15.86 -13.76
C MET A 68 -2.69 16.14 -15.18
N ASP A 69 -1.97 15.61 -16.18
CA ASP A 69 -2.38 15.70 -17.58
C ASP A 69 -3.71 14.97 -17.84
N LEU A 70 -3.93 13.84 -17.18
CA LEU A 70 -5.20 13.12 -17.26
C LEU A 70 -6.34 13.91 -16.61
N ILE A 71 -6.11 14.50 -15.45
CA ILE A 71 -7.08 15.37 -14.75
C ILE A 71 -7.45 16.55 -15.66
N ALA A 72 -6.47 17.24 -16.23
CA ALA A 72 -6.70 18.35 -17.12
C ALA A 72 -7.55 17.97 -18.35
N ARG A 73 -7.19 16.86 -19.00
CA ARG A 73 -7.91 16.39 -20.21
C ARG A 73 -9.31 15.86 -19.93
N ARG A 74 -9.53 15.19 -18.80
CA ARG A 74 -10.81 14.52 -18.48
C ARG A 74 -11.77 15.36 -17.67
N LEU A 75 -11.24 16.24 -16.83
CA LEU A 75 -12.04 17.02 -15.88
C LEU A 75 -11.95 18.54 -16.14
N GLY A 76 -11.02 19.02 -16.97
CA GLY A 76 -10.79 20.44 -17.20
C GLY A 76 -10.15 21.15 -16.01
N VAL A 77 -9.60 20.41 -15.03
CA VAL A 77 -8.94 20.97 -13.86
C VAL A 77 -7.44 21.07 -14.15
N LEU A 78 -6.91 22.30 -14.21
CA LEU A 78 -5.51 22.53 -14.58
C LEU A 78 -4.55 22.40 -13.40
N ASN A 79 -5.02 22.69 -12.18
CA ASN A 79 -4.22 22.64 -10.97
C ASN A 79 -5.02 22.01 -9.82
N ILE A 80 -4.34 21.24 -9.00
CA ILE A 80 -4.83 20.76 -7.71
C ILE A 80 -3.99 21.42 -6.60
N LYS A 81 -4.55 21.53 -5.40
CA LYS A 81 -3.91 22.22 -4.26
C LYS A 81 -2.99 21.31 -3.46
N GLY A 82 -3.15 20.00 -3.59
CA GLY A 82 -2.48 18.99 -2.77
C GLY A 82 -3.07 18.87 -1.37
N ASP A 83 -4.30 19.32 -1.15
CA ASP A 83 -5.00 19.25 0.13
C ASP A 83 -6.24 18.36 0.06
N ARG A 84 -6.93 18.19 1.18
CA ARG A 84 -8.16 17.37 1.29
C ARG A 84 -9.26 17.77 0.28
N SER A 85 -9.29 19.00 -0.20
CA SER A 85 -10.31 19.45 -1.18
C SER A 85 -10.18 18.73 -2.53
N ASP A 86 -8.98 18.25 -2.87
CA ASP A 86 -8.69 17.55 -4.12
C ASP A 86 -9.21 16.11 -4.15
N LEU A 87 -9.59 15.53 -3.01
CA LEU A 87 -10.20 14.20 -2.95
C LEU A 87 -11.42 14.10 -3.87
N LYS A 88 -12.18 15.19 -4.03
CA LYS A 88 -13.33 15.25 -4.96
C LYS A 88 -12.89 15.14 -6.42
N VAL A 89 -11.76 15.75 -6.78
CA VAL A 89 -11.19 15.68 -8.14
C VAL A 89 -10.75 14.24 -8.43
N LEU A 90 -10.03 13.62 -7.49
CA LEU A 90 -9.61 12.22 -7.61
C LEU A 90 -10.81 11.26 -7.67
N GLN A 91 -11.86 11.49 -6.84
CA GLN A 91 -13.09 10.70 -6.91
C GLN A 91 -13.76 10.81 -8.27
N ASN A 92 -13.84 12.01 -8.86
CA ASN A 92 -14.40 12.21 -10.18
C ASN A 92 -13.66 11.45 -11.28
N LEU A 93 -12.32 11.29 -11.20
CA LEU A 93 -11.56 10.45 -12.12
C LEU A 93 -12.00 8.98 -12.04
N VAL A 94 -12.18 8.48 -10.84
CA VAL A 94 -12.62 7.10 -10.57
C VAL A 94 -14.05 6.89 -11.08
N ASP A 95 -14.97 7.79 -10.73
CA ASP A 95 -16.39 7.69 -11.07
C ASP A 95 -16.63 7.76 -12.59
N ARG A 96 -15.86 8.60 -13.28
CA ARG A 96 -15.88 8.69 -14.75
C ARG A 96 -15.11 7.59 -15.45
N LYS A 97 -14.53 6.64 -14.69
CA LYS A 97 -13.68 5.56 -15.23
C LYS A 97 -12.56 6.09 -16.14
N ALA A 98 -12.01 7.25 -15.80
CA ALA A 98 -10.92 7.86 -16.56
C ALA A 98 -9.62 7.06 -16.46
N ILE A 99 -9.47 6.24 -15.42
CA ILE A 99 -8.40 5.26 -15.21
C ILE A 99 -9.04 3.87 -15.37
N GLY A 100 -8.50 3.06 -16.28
CA GLY A 100 -8.95 1.69 -16.51
C GLY A 100 -8.65 0.80 -15.29
N ARG A 101 -9.47 -0.25 -15.09
CA ARG A 101 -9.23 -1.19 -13.98
C ARG A 101 -7.91 -1.96 -14.15
N ASP A 102 -7.49 -2.19 -15.39
CA ASP A 102 -6.26 -2.89 -15.73
C ASP A 102 -5.07 -1.93 -15.91
N ASP A 103 -5.31 -0.62 -15.81
CA ASP A 103 -4.28 0.40 -15.87
C ASP A 103 -3.58 0.54 -14.51
N VAL A 104 -2.71 -0.43 -14.21
CA VAL A 104 -1.93 -0.47 -12.96
C VAL A 104 -1.13 0.82 -12.78
N ARG A 105 -0.53 1.36 -13.88
CA ARG A 105 0.27 2.59 -13.82
C ARG A 105 -0.59 3.81 -13.47
N GLY A 106 -1.76 3.95 -14.06
CA GLY A 106 -2.71 5.00 -13.74
C GLY A 106 -3.19 4.92 -12.29
N LEU A 107 -3.49 3.71 -11.81
CA LEU A 107 -3.88 3.48 -10.41
C LEU A 107 -2.74 3.79 -9.44
N GLN A 108 -1.48 3.48 -9.79
CA GLN A 108 -0.31 3.87 -9.01
C GLN A 108 -0.11 5.39 -9.00
N SER A 109 -0.28 6.05 -10.15
CA SER A 109 -0.22 7.52 -10.24
C SER A 109 -1.28 8.19 -9.37
N LEU A 110 -2.49 7.62 -9.34
CA LEU A 110 -3.57 8.02 -8.43
C LEU A 110 -3.15 7.87 -6.95
N GLY A 111 -2.50 6.75 -6.61
CA GLY A 111 -1.95 6.52 -5.28
C GLY A 111 -0.86 7.51 -4.89
N ILE A 112 0.00 7.91 -5.83
CA ILE A 112 1.06 8.90 -5.58
C ILE A 112 0.46 10.27 -5.28
N VAL A 113 -0.46 10.76 -6.09
CA VAL A 113 -1.10 12.07 -5.88
C VAL A 113 -1.94 12.07 -4.61
N PHE A 114 -2.65 10.99 -4.32
CA PHE A 114 -3.33 10.80 -3.05
C PHE A 114 -2.35 10.80 -1.87
N GLY A 115 -1.18 10.16 -2.02
CA GLY A 115 -0.11 10.18 -1.04
C GLY A 115 0.43 11.58 -0.77
N ASP A 116 0.53 12.43 -1.79
CA ASP A 116 0.95 13.82 -1.62
C ASP A 116 -0.06 14.63 -0.77
N ILE A 117 -1.36 14.34 -0.89
CA ILE A 117 -2.38 14.90 0.00
C ILE A 117 -2.14 14.45 1.45
N LEU A 118 -1.83 13.16 1.66
CA LEU A 118 -1.51 12.65 3.00
C LEU A 118 -0.24 13.30 3.58
N VAL A 119 0.78 13.55 2.74
CA VAL A 119 2.00 14.28 3.15
C VAL A 119 1.64 15.64 3.71
N ASN A 120 0.80 16.39 3.00
CA ASN A 120 0.44 17.76 3.38
C ASN A 120 -0.48 17.81 4.60
N GLU A 121 -1.45 16.88 4.70
CA GLU A 121 -2.44 16.87 5.78
C GLU A 121 -1.88 16.31 7.10
N PHE A 122 -1.01 15.31 7.03
CA PHE A 122 -0.53 14.59 8.23
C PHE A 122 0.97 14.76 8.51
N GLY A 123 1.69 15.55 7.71
CA GLY A 123 3.13 15.76 7.90
C GLY A 123 3.97 14.49 7.67
N LEU A 124 3.52 13.62 6.76
CA LEU A 124 4.26 12.43 6.35
C LEU A 124 5.38 12.79 5.38
N SER A 125 6.34 11.90 5.20
CA SER A 125 7.46 12.07 4.26
C SER A 125 7.64 10.85 3.38
N TRP A 126 7.88 11.06 2.08
CA TRP A 126 8.20 9.98 1.16
C TRP A 126 9.58 9.39 1.44
N VAL A 127 9.64 8.06 1.56
CA VAL A 127 10.86 7.29 1.79
C VAL A 127 10.94 6.07 0.85
N SER A 128 12.16 5.56 0.68
CA SER A 128 12.40 4.24 0.11
C SER A 128 12.39 3.23 1.26
N TYR A 129 11.50 2.27 1.17
CA TYR A 129 11.35 1.17 2.12
C TYR A 129 11.74 -0.13 1.43
N GLU A 130 12.70 -0.85 2.00
CA GLU A 130 13.26 -2.08 1.45
C GLU A 130 13.15 -3.19 2.50
N ASP A 131 12.43 -4.25 2.16
CA ASP A 131 12.26 -5.45 2.97
C ASP A 131 12.62 -6.70 2.16
N ASP A 132 12.31 -7.88 2.67
CA ASP A 132 12.52 -9.18 2.02
C ASP A 132 11.71 -9.36 0.72
N ILE A 133 10.60 -8.61 0.56
CA ILE A 133 9.76 -8.64 -0.65
C ILE A 133 10.33 -7.73 -1.73
N GLY A 134 11.08 -6.68 -1.35
CA GLY A 134 11.72 -5.74 -2.29
C GLY A 134 11.64 -4.28 -1.88
N VAL A 135 11.83 -3.40 -2.88
CA VAL A 135 11.91 -1.95 -2.67
C VAL A 135 10.58 -1.28 -3.00
N SER A 136 9.99 -0.63 -2.01
CA SER A 136 8.74 0.12 -2.11
C SER A 136 8.95 1.62 -1.84
N LYS A 137 8.02 2.44 -2.34
CA LYS A 137 7.93 3.85 -1.97
C LYS A 137 6.82 3.98 -0.94
N ALA A 138 7.17 4.43 0.26
CA ALA A 138 6.25 4.57 1.38
C ALA A 138 6.21 6.00 1.89
N LEU A 139 5.18 6.31 2.64
CA LEU A 139 5.10 7.51 3.47
C LEU A 139 5.45 7.10 4.90
N ARG A 140 6.35 7.85 5.54
CA ARG A 140 6.78 7.64 6.92
C ARG A 140 6.33 8.81 7.80
N TRP A 141 5.80 8.52 8.98
CA TRP A 141 5.54 9.55 9.95
C TRP A 141 6.80 9.83 10.79
N LYS A 142 7.38 11.01 10.59
CA LYS A 142 8.65 11.43 11.23
C LYS A 142 9.76 10.38 11.04
N LYS A 143 10.48 10.02 12.11
CA LYS A 143 11.54 8.99 12.11
C LYS A 143 11.09 7.73 12.88
N THR A 144 9.80 7.39 12.80
CA THR A 144 9.22 6.22 13.47
C THR A 144 9.11 5.02 12.52
N GLU A 145 8.76 3.85 13.04
CA GLU A 145 8.51 2.64 12.21
C GLU A 145 7.04 2.55 11.75
N ASN A 146 6.42 3.71 11.50
CA ASN A 146 5.04 3.82 11.05
C ASN A 146 4.98 4.25 9.60
N TYR A 147 4.43 3.39 8.73
CA TYR A 147 4.45 3.55 7.28
C TYR A 147 3.07 3.42 6.66
N VAL A 148 2.84 4.17 5.57
CA VAL A 148 1.68 4.04 4.69
C VAL A 148 2.20 3.81 3.27
N PHE A 149 1.56 2.90 2.51
CA PHE A 149 1.98 2.53 1.16
C PHE A 149 0.95 2.97 0.10
N PRO A 150 0.87 4.26 -0.25
CA PRO A 150 -0.20 4.76 -1.11
C PRO A 150 -0.05 4.35 -2.57
N VAL A 151 1.17 4.05 -3.05
CA VAL A 151 1.43 3.74 -4.47
C VAL A 151 0.61 2.54 -4.96
N THR A 152 0.51 1.49 -4.16
CA THR A 152 -0.21 0.25 -4.51
C THR A 152 -1.64 0.20 -3.97
N LEU A 153 -2.05 1.20 -3.21
CA LEU A 153 -3.31 1.22 -2.48
C LEU A 153 -4.55 0.99 -3.37
N PHE A 154 -4.62 1.73 -4.49
CA PHE A 154 -5.79 1.65 -5.38
C PHE A 154 -5.72 0.48 -6.35
N SER A 155 -4.53 0.08 -6.81
CA SER A 155 -4.37 -1.11 -7.64
C SER A 155 -4.74 -2.39 -6.87
N LYS A 156 -4.36 -2.51 -5.60
CA LYS A 156 -4.79 -3.61 -4.72
C LYS A 156 -6.31 -3.61 -4.52
N ARG A 157 -6.93 -2.46 -4.22
CA ARG A 157 -8.41 -2.36 -4.06
C ARG A 157 -9.15 -2.81 -5.32
N VAL A 158 -8.68 -2.41 -6.50
CA VAL A 158 -9.25 -2.86 -7.78
C VAL A 158 -9.08 -4.36 -7.98
N GLN A 159 -7.91 -4.91 -7.66
CA GLN A 159 -7.64 -6.35 -7.72
C GLN A 159 -8.61 -7.15 -6.84
N PHE A 160 -8.90 -6.66 -5.63
CA PHE A 160 -9.86 -7.26 -4.70
C PHE A 160 -11.33 -6.87 -5.00
N LYS A 161 -11.59 -6.23 -6.15
CA LYS A 161 -12.95 -5.80 -6.57
C LYS A 161 -13.64 -4.85 -5.59
N GLU A 162 -12.87 -4.14 -4.77
CA GLU A 162 -13.38 -3.12 -3.87
C GLU A 162 -13.76 -1.85 -4.62
N LYS A 163 -14.75 -1.13 -4.09
CA LYS A 163 -15.10 0.21 -4.58
C LYS A 163 -14.13 1.22 -3.98
N ILE A 164 -13.60 2.10 -4.83
CA ILE A 164 -12.74 3.20 -4.40
C ILE A 164 -13.64 4.36 -3.96
N ASN A 165 -13.54 4.73 -2.69
CA ASN A 165 -14.13 5.95 -2.12
C ASN A 165 -12.98 6.77 -1.49
N MET A 166 -12.59 7.86 -2.15
CA MET A 166 -11.43 8.66 -1.75
C MET A 166 -11.56 9.23 -0.34
N THR A 167 -12.73 9.73 0.01
CA THR A 167 -12.96 10.31 1.35
C THR A 167 -12.85 9.24 2.43
N ARG A 168 -13.47 8.09 2.23
CA ARG A 168 -13.41 6.99 3.18
C ARG A 168 -11.98 6.47 3.36
N VAL A 169 -11.25 6.29 2.26
CA VAL A 169 -9.85 5.84 2.30
C VAL A 169 -8.97 6.85 3.02
N PHE A 170 -9.20 8.15 2.79
CA PHE A 170 -8.49 9.20 3.48
C PHE A 170 -8.77 9.19 5.00
N GLU A 171 -10.01 9.01 5.41
CA GLU A 171 -10.42 8.92 6.82
C GLU A 171 -9.87 7.67 7.50
N GLU A 172 -9.88 6.52 6.82
CA GLU A 172 -9.29 5.28 7.31
C GLU A 172 -7.79 5.44 7.60
N ILE A 173 -7.04 6.04 6.66
CA ILE A 173 -5.60 6.30 6.83
C ILE A 173 -5.35 7.39 7.87
N GLY A 174 -6.18 8.44 7.91
CA GLY A 174 -6.08 9.49 8.92
C GLY A 174 -6.20 8.93 10.34
N ALA A 175 -7.19 8.07 10.58
CA ALA A 175 -7.36 7.38 11.85
C ALA A 175 -6.17 6.46 12.20
N GLU A 176 -5.51 5.87 11.20
CA GLU A 176 -4.28 5.10 11.39
C GLU A 176 -3.12 6.00 11.81
N VAL A 177 -2.93 7.11 11.12
CA VAL A 177 -1.88 8.10 11.45
C VAL A 177 -2.10 8.69 12.85
N GLU A 178 -3.34 8.98 13.23
CA GLU A 178 -3.65 9.44 14.59
C GLU A 178 -3.28 8.37 15.65
N ARG A 179 -3.48 7.10 15.35
CA ARG A 179 -3.02 6.00 16.22
C ARG A 179 -1.50 5.95 16.34
N PHE A 180 -0.77 6.18 15.24
CA PHE A 180 0.70 6.29 15.28
C PHE A 180 1.14 7.42 16.22
N ILE A 181 0.51 8.58 16.08
CA ILE A 181 0.80 9.77 16.90
C ILE A 181 0.54 9.48 18.37
N ALA A 182 -0.62 8.91 18.69
CA ALA A 182 -0.99 8.59 20.07
C ALA A 182 -0.06 7.53 20.68
N TYR A 183 0.30 6.51 19.94
CA TYR A 183 1.23 5.47 20.38
C TYR A 183 2.62 6.05 20.70
N GLU A 184 3.19 6.85 19.79
CA GLU A 184 4.51 7.45 19.99
C GLU A 184 4.52 8.48 21.14
N ALA A 185 3.40 9.17 21.39
CA ALA A 185 3.28 10.09 22.51
C ALA A 185 3.27 9.39 23.88
N THR A 186 2.86 8.11 23.92
CA THR A 186 2.81 7.29 25.14
C THR A 186 4.01 6.36 25.31
N ARG A 187 4.90 6.30 24.31
CA ARG A 187 6.07 5.43 24.31
C ARG A 187 7.08 5.91 25.36
N PRO A 188 7.49 5.03 26.32
CA PRO A 188 8.51 5.40 27.29
C PRO A 188 9.82 5.73 26.59
N GLU A 189 10.42 6.88 26.91
CA GLU A 189 11.80 7.18 26.51
C GLU A 189 12.74 6.27 27.34
N PHE A 190 13.27 5.23 26.72
CA PHE A 190 14.40 4.51 27.31
C PHE A 190 15.65 5.38 27.18
N LYS A 191 16.03 5.99 28.30
CA LYS A 191 17.33 6.68 28.44
C LYS A 191 18.45 5.69 28.64
#